data_76d1c45c752a593173386c213f47687e
#
_entry.id   76d1c45c752a593173386c213f47687e
#
_cell.length_a   1.000
_cell.length_b   1.000
_cell.length_c   1.000
_cell.angle_alpha   90.00
_cell.angle_beta   90.00
_cell.angle_gamma   90.00
#
_symmetry.space_group_name_H-M   'P 1'
#
loop_
_entity.id
_entity.type
_entity.pdbx_description
1 polymer ?
#
loop_
_entity_poly.entity_id
_entity_poly.type
_entity_poly.pdbx_seq_one_letter_code
_entity_poly.pdbx_strand_id
1 'polypeptide(L)'
;MYNIGIIGNGFVGSSVAFGFSPQTGCDGVDIKIYDKQAGKSTHTLDEVVNDSDYIFVSVPTPMKQDGSISLDIVYEVFKEIDSVIDYEAEHQPTVLLRSTVTPGTTRKIQQDYPKMYIVFNPEFLTERSAKLDFINQSRFVLGGSWGSTTKVEHLYQWRFGKHIPVVKTNFETA
;
A
#
# COMPACT_ATOMS: atom_id res chain seq x y z
N MET A 1 11.73 -13.08 -7.04
CA MET A 1 11.98 -11.63 -6.90
C MET A 1 10.62 -10.99 -6.76
N TYR A 2 10.44 -10.06 -5.81
CA TYR A 2 9.20 -9.30 -5.67
C TYR A 2 9.37 -7.91 -6.29
N ASN A 3 8.33 -7.44 -6.99
CA ASN A 3 8.27 -6.08 -7.53
C ASN A 3 7.30 -5.26 -6.66
N ILE A 4 7.80 -4.21 -6.04
CA ILE A 4 7.03 -3.39 -5.11
C ILE A 4 6.88 -1.98 -5.66
N GLY A 5 5.64 -1.58 -5.91
CA GLY A 5 5.25 -0.24 -6.25
C GLY A 5 4.90 0.58 -5.00
N ILE A 6 5.29 1.85 -5.00
CA ILE A 6 4.93 2.79 -3.95
C ILE A 6 4.32 4.02 -4.60
N ILE A 7 3.11 4.35 -4.20
CA ILE A 7 2.40 5.57 -4.60
C ILE A 7 2.27 6.47 -3.37
N GLY A 8 2.93 7.62 -3.41
CA GLY A 8 3.10 8.53 -2.29
C GLY A 8 4.38 8.28 -1.50
N ASN A 9 5.42 9.08 -1.76
CA ASN A 9 6.74 8.98 -1.12
C ASN A 9 6.89 9.98 0.05
N GLY A 10 5.89 9.96 0.94
CA GLY A 10 5.91 10.63 2.24
C GLY A 10 6.63 9.80 3.31
N PHE A 11 6.39 10.09 4.61
CA PHE A 11 7.05 9.34 5.69
C PHE A 11 6.61 7.86 5.72
N VAL A 12 5.35 7.54 5.41
CA VAL A 12 4.84 6.16 5.34
C VAL A 12 5.42 5.42 4.13
N GLY A 13 5.27 5.96 2.92
CA GLY A 13 5.75 5.32 1.70
C GLY A 13 7.26 5.12 1.68
N SER A 14 8.03 6.13 2.11
CA SER A 14 9.49 6.01 2.22
C SER A 14 9.93 4.97 3.27
N SER A 15 9.11 4.74 4.31
CA SER A 15 9.39 3.70 5.31
C SER A 15 9.15 2.30 4.76
N VAL A 16 8.15 2.11 3.90
CA VAL A 16 7.93 0.87 3.16
C VAL A 16 9.12 0.62 2.22
N ALA A 17 9.51 1.63 1.40
CA ALA A 17 10.66 1.52 0.52
C ALA A 17 11.93 1.12 1.29
N PHE A 18 12.20 1.78 2.40
CA PHE A 18 13.33 1.44 3.27
C PHE A 18 13.23 0.01 3.81
N GLY A 19 12.04 -0.39 4.29
CA GLY A 19 11.83 -1.71 4.87
C GLY A 19 12.00 -2.87 3.89
N PHE A 20 11.79 -2.65 2.60
CA PHE A 20 12.03 -3.64 1.54
C PHE A 20 13.34 -3.43 0.79
N SER A 21 14.22 -2.56 1.25
CA SER A 21 15.50 -2.27 0.60
C SER A 21 16.64 -3.17 1.09
N PRO A 22 17.72 -3.31 0.31
CA PRO A 22 18.94 -4.01 0.73
C PRO A 22 19.58 -3.44 1.99
N GLN A 23 19.34 -2.16 2.31
CA GLN A 23 19.82 -1.51 3.55
C GLN A 23 19.32 -2.18 4.83
N THR A 24 18.20 -2.90 4.74
CA THR A 24 17.59 -3.65 5.85
C THR A 24 17.76 -5.16 5.71
N GLY A 25 18.69 -5.60 4.86
CA GLY A 25 18.94 -7.01 4.57
C GLY A 25 17.84 -7.68 3.75
N CYS A 26 17.07 -6.89 2.99
CA CYS A 26 16.03 -7.40 2.10
C CYS A 26 16.52 -7.39 0.65
N ASP A 27 17.13 -8.47 0.23
CA ASP A 27 17.58 -8.65 -1.14
C ASP A 27 16.49 -9.28 -2.01
N GLY A 28 16.56 -9.05 -3.33
CA GLY A 28 15.62 -9.65 -4.29
C GLY A 28 14.28 -8.93 -4.41
N VAL A 29 14.25 -7.62 -4.12
CA VAL A 29 13.10 -6.74 -4.36
C VAL A 29 13.49 -5.64 -5.33
N ASP A 30 12.66 -5.41 -6.34
CA ASP A 30 12.68 -4.21 -7.15
C ASP A 30 11.64 -3.22 -6.63
N ILE A 31 12.05 -1.96 -6.39
CA ILE A 31 11.19 -0.93 -5.81
C ILE A 31 11.01 0.21 -6.80
N LYS A 32 9.76 0.43 -7.21
CA LYS A 32 9.35 1.52 -8.08
C LYS A 32 8.54 2.54 -7.28
N ILE A 33 8.84 3.82 -7.43
CA ILE A 33 8.20 4.88 -6.65
C ILE A 33 7.60 5.92 -7.59
N TYR A 34 6.32 6.25 -7.33
CA TYR A 34 5.62 7.36 -7.94
C TYR A 34 5.09 8.31 -6.86
N ASP A 35 5.30 9.61 -7.07
CA ASP A 35 4.76 10.68 -6.23
C ASP A 35 4.44 11.89 -7.13
N LYS A 36 3.33 12.58 -6.86
CA LYS A 36 2.96 13.80 -7.61
C LYS A 36 3.92 14.96 -7.36
N GLN A 37 4.65 14.94 -6.25
CA GLN A 37 5.66 15.96 -5.97
C GLN A 37 6.90 15.74 -6.80
N ALA A 38 7.30 16.77 -7.54
CA ALA A 38 8.50 16.74 -8.39
C ALA A 38 9.76 16.29 -7.60
N GLY A 39 10.54 15.40 -8.22
CA GLY A 39 11.79 14.89 -7.63
C GLY A 39 11.64 13.77 -6.61
N LYS A 40 10.41 13.31 -6.32
CA LYS A 40 10.16 12.18 -5.40
C LYS A 40 9.89 10.86 -6.11
N SER A 41 9.63 10.87 -7.41
CA SER A 41 9.41 9.67 -8.22
C SER A 41 10.70 9.11 -8.77
N THR A 42 10.78 7.81 -8.92
CA THR A 42 11.81 7.10 -9.70
C THR A 42 11.24 6.54 -11.01
N HIS A 43 9.92 6.34 -11.08
CA HIS A 43 9.20 5.75 -12.20
C HIS A 43 7.91 6.51 -12.48
N THR A 44 7.30 6.28 -13.64
CA THR A 44 5.96 6.75 -13.99
C THR A 44 4.89 5.97 -13.23
N LEU A 45 3.66 6.49 -13.18
CA LEU A 45 2.54 5.76 -12.57
C LEU A 45 2.27 4.44 -13.30
N ASP A 46 2.33 4.43 -14.62
CA ASP A 46 2.12 3.24 -15.44
C ASP A 46 3.12 2.12 -15.09
N GLU A 47 4.42 2.45 -15.03
CA GLU A 47 5.47 1.49 -14.63
C GLU A 47 5.28 0.98 -13.20
N VAL A 48 4.87 1.86 -12.26
CA VAL A 48 4.60 1.44 -10.88
C VAL A 48 3.40 0.51 -10.81
N VAL A 49 2.35 0.75 -11.60
CA VAL A 49 1.12 -0.05 -11.56
C VAL A 49 1.30 -1.38 -12.27
N ASN A 50 1.85 -1.40 -13.49
CA ASN A 50 1.84 -2.59 -14.33
C ASN A 50 3.06 -3.50 -14.12
N ASP A 51 4.16 -2.98 -13.58
CA ASP A 51 5.37 -3.77 -13.32
C ASP A 51 5.53 -4.19 -11.85
N SER A 52 4.51 -4.05 -11.02
CA SER A 52 4.56 -4.42 -9.61
C SER A 52 3.66 -5.59 -9.26
N ASP A 53 4.08 -6.40 -8.28
CA ASP A 53 3.25 -7.46 -7.67
C ASP A 53 2.36 -6.88 -6.56
N TYR A 54 2.90 -5.88 -5.84
CA TYR A 54 2.23 -5.21 -4.72
C TYR A 54 2.44 -3.70 -4.82
N ILE A 55 1.36 -2.93 -4.68
CA ILE A 55 1.38 -1.47 -4.72
C ILE A 55 0.95 -0.93 -3.36
N PHE A 56 1.83 -0.19 -2.70
CA PHE A 56 1.55 0.47 -1.43
C PHE A 56 1.11 1.92 -1.68
N VAL A 57 -0.15 2.21 -1.42
CA VAL A 57 -0.72 3.56 -1.55
C VAL A 57 -0.66 4.26 -0.19
N SER A 58 0.16 5.30 -0.10
CA SER A 58 0.46 6.06 1.12
C SER A 58 0.36 7.56 0.86
N VAL A 59 -0.85 8.02 0.56
CA VAL A 59 -1.12 9.43 0.21
C VAL A 59 -1.75 10.19 1.38
N PRO A 60 -1.61 11.53 1.42
CA PRO A 60 -2.18 12.33 2.51
C PRO A 60 -3.71 12.28 2.57
N THR A 61 -4.24 12.31 3.79
CA THR A 61 -5.66 12.45 4.08
C THR A 61 -5.85 13.65 5.04
N PRO A 62 -5.74 14.89 4.53
CA PRO A 62 -5.74 16.07 5.38
C PRO A 62 -7.08 16.31 6.06
N MET A 63 -7.05 16.97 7.20
CA MET A 63 -8.24 17.44 7.89
C MET A 63 -8.84 18.65 7.16
N LYS A 64 -10.16 18.63 6.94
CA LYS A 64 -10.94 19.76 6.42
C LYS A 64 -11.17 20.81 7.50
N GLN A 65 -11.68 21.98 7.10
CA GLN A 65 -11.98 23.08 8.05
C GLN A 65 -13.03 22.72 9.12
N ASP A 66 -13.95 21.80 8.78
CA ASP A 66 -14.98 21.30 9.69
C ASP A 66 -14.49 20.17 10.61
N GLY A 67 -13.21 19.83 10.56
CA GLY A 67 -12.61 18.74 11.33
C GLY A 67 -12.76 17.35 10.70
N SER A 68 -13.49 17.20 9.60
CA SER A 68 -13.60 15.92 8.90
C SER A 68 -12.34 15.60 8.10
N ILE A 69 -12.12 14.30 7.83
CA ILE A 69 -11.03 13.85 6.97
C ILE A 69 -11.36 14.08 5.49
N SER A 70 -10.40 14.60 4.69
CA SER A 70 -10.53 14.62 3.24
C SER A 70 -10.00 13.32 2.65
N LEU A 71 -10.84 12.66 1.86
CA LEU A 71 -10.51 11.44 1.14
C LEU A 71 -10.32 11.67 -0.37
N ASP A 72 -10.37 12.93 -0.80
CA ASP A 72 -10.36 13.31 -2.21
C ASP A 72 -9.09 12.78 -2.92
N ILE A 73 -7.92 12.91 -2.28
CA ILE A 73 -6.64 12.42 -2.81
C ILE A 73 -6.65 10.89 -2.93
N VAL A 74 -7.24 10.19 -1.96
CA VAL A 74 -7.36 8.73 -1.99
C VAL A 74 -8.20 8.28 -3.18
N TYR A 75 -9.39 8.87 -3.37
CA TYR A 75 -10.25 8.54 -4.52
C TYR A 75 -9.59 8.89 -5.86
N GLU A 76 -8.90 10.02 -5.94
CA GLU A 76 -8.16 10.44 -7.13
C GLU A 76 -7.09 9.42 -7.51
N VAL A 77 -6.29 8.96 -6.54
CA VAL A 77 -5.23 7.96 -6.78
C VAL A 77 -5.80 6.64 -7.27
N PHE A 78 -6.91 6.14 -6.70
CA PHE A 78 -7.53 4.91 -7.18
C PHE A 78 -8.09 5.07 -8.61
N LYS A 79 -8.64 6.23 -8.94
CA LYS A 79 -9.06 6.54 -10.31
C LYS A 79 -7.87 6.58 -11.28
N GLU A 80 -6.73 7.13 -10.87
CA GLU A 80 -5.51 7.16 -11.67
C GLU A 80 -4.94 5.75 -11.87
N ILE A 81 -4.89 4.91 -10.82
CA ILE A 81 -4.49 3.50 -10.93
C ILE A 81 -5.40 2.77 -11.94
N ASP A 82 -6.72 2.92 -11.81
CA ASP A 82 -7.70 2.30 -12.71
C ASP A 82 -7.51 2.72 -14.17
N SER A 83 -7.06 3.96 -14.42
CA SER A 83 -6.86 4.49 -15.77
C SER A 83 -5.64 3.91 -16.50
N VAL A 84 -4.69 3.30 -15.78
CA VAL A 84 -3.44 2.76 -16.34
C VAL A 84 -3.27 1.25 -16.14
N ILE A 85 -4.00 0.64 -15.20
CA ILE A 85 -3.86 -0.79 -14.89
C ILE A 85 -4.31 -1.68 -16.05
N ASP A 86 -3.48 -2.64 -16.43
CA ASP A 86 -3.84 -3.67 -17.41
C ASP A 86 -4.61 -4.81 -16.73
N TYR A 87 -5.91 -4.80 -16.83
CA TYR A 87 -6.79 -5.84 -16.28
C TYR A 87 -6.75 -7.18 -17.05
N GLU A 88 -6.13 -7.22 -18.21
CA GLU A 88 -5.97 -8.45 -19.02
C GLU A 88 -4.58 -9.08 -18.81
N ALA A 89 -3.69 -8.45 -18.05
CA ALA A 89 -2.39 -9.00 -17.73
C ALA A 89 -2.52 -10.32 -16.95
N GLU A 90 -1.61 -11.25 -17.21
CA GLU A 90 -1.54 -12.54 -16.50
C GLU A 90 -1.35 -12.36 -14.99
N HIS A 91 -0.59 -11.33 -14.60
CA HIS A 91 -0.39 -10.92 -13.22
C HIS A 91 -0.93 -9.53 -12.98
N GLN A 92 -1.90 -9.43 -12.09
CA GLN A 92 -2.40 -8.14 -11.63
C GLN A 92 -1.85 -7.84 -10.24
N PRO A 93 -1.46 -6.58 -9.97
CA PRO A 93 -0.96 -6.18 -8.66
C PRO A 93 -2.05 -6.28 -7.60
N THR A 94 -1.61 -6.48 -6.34
CA THR A 94 -2.46 -6.26 -5.17
C THR A 94 -2.18 -4.86 -4.63
N VAL A 95 -3.21 -4.01 -4.59
CA VAL A 95 -3.13 -2.62 -4.13
C VAL A 95 -3.42 -2.55 -2.63
N LEU A 96 -2.44 -2.12 -1.85
CA LEU A 96 -2.54 -1.98 -0.40
C LEU A 96 -2.78 -0.51 -0.05
N LEU A 97 -3.98 -0.19 0.42
CA LEU A 97 -4.28 1.14 0.96
C LEU A 97 -3.74 1.24 2.38
N ARG A 98 -2.77 2.14 2.58
CA ARG A 98 -2.13 2.40 3.88
C ARG A 98 -2.53 3.73 4.49
N SER A 99 -3.07 4.65 3.69
CA SER A 99 -3.55 5.94 4.18
C SER A 99 -4.64 5.75 5.23
N THR A 100 -4.67 6.59 6.25
CA THR A 100 -5.75 6.61 7.24
C THR A 100 -7.06 7.01 6.57
N VAL A 101 -8.06 6.17 6.68
CA VAL A 101 -9.38 6.40 6.08
C VAL A 101 -10.49 6.05 7.09
N THR A 102 -11.69 6.61 6.88
CA THR A 102 -12.86 6.25 7.69
C THR A 102 -13.38 4.86 7.31
N PRO A 103 -13.95 4.10 8.28
CA PRO A 103 -14.60 2.83 7.99
C PRO A 103 -15.60 2.94 6.83
N GLY A 104 -15.61 1.94 5.94
CA GLY A 104 -16.43 1.93 4.73
C GLY A 104 -15.76 2.53 3.47
N THR A 105 -14.72 3.34 3.62
CA THR A 105 -14.02 3.95 2.47
C THR A 105 -13.43 2.89 1.53
N THR A 106 -12.67 1.94 2.07
CA THR A 106 -12.04 0.89 1.25
C THR A 106 -13.07 -0.01 0.58
N ARG A 107 -14.20 -0.30 1.26
CA ARG A 107 -15.30 -1.05 0.66
C ARG A 107 -15.91 -0.31 -0.51
N LYS A 108 -16.14 1.01 -0.37
CA LYS A 108 -16.64 1.83 -1.47
C LYS A 108 -15.70 1.81 -2.67
N ILE A 109 -14.39 1.98 -2.44
CA ILE A 109 -13.38 1.90 -3.49
C ILE A 109 -13.42 0.52 -4.17
N GLN A 110 -13.52 -0.57 -3.42
CA GLN A 110 -13.62 -1.92 -3.98
C GLN A 110 -14.90 -2.11 -4.81
N GLN A 111 -16.00 -1.45 -4.45
CA GLN A 111 -17.25 -1.47 -5.24
C GLN A 111 -17.12 -0.67 -6.53
N ASP A 112 -16.44 0.48 -6.48
CA ASP A 112 -16.20 1.34 -7.64
C ASP A 112 -15.21 0.68 -8.64
N TYR A 113 -14.26 -0.15 -8.13
CA TYR A 113 -13.25 -0.86 -8.93
C TYR A 113 -13.26 -2.38 -8.64
N PRO A 114 -14.29 -3.12 -9.09
CA PRO A 114 -14.51 -4.51 -8.70
C PRO A 114 -13.47 -5.50 -9.23
N LYS A 115 -12.73 -5.15 -10.30
CA LYS A 115 -11.66 -5.97 -10.86
C LYS A 115 -10.31 -5.78 -10.13
N MET A 116 -10.13 -4.70 -9.38
CA MET A 116 -8.88 -4.40 -8.68
C MET A 116 -8.76 -5.24 -7.39
N TYR A 117 -7.61 -5.84 -7.15
CA TYR A 117 -7.34 -6.53 -5.89
C TYR A 117 -6.91 -5.52 -4.83
N ILE A 118 -7.80 -5.21 -3.89
CA ILE A 118 -7.55 -4.19 -2.85
C ILE A 118 -7.43 -4.87 -1.48
N VAL A 119 -6.45 -4.41 -0.70
CA VAL A 119 -6.28 -4.74 0.71
C VAL A 119 -6.15 -3.46 1.51
N PHE A 120 -6.94 -3.28 2.54
CA PHE A 120 -6.70 -2.25 3.54
C PHE A 120 -5.62 -2.74 4.51
N ASN A 121 -4.54 -2.00 4.60
CA ASN A 121 -3.41 -2.32 5.47
C ASN A 121 -3.04 -1.08 6.28
N PRO A 122 -3.77 -0.80 7.37
CA PRO A 122 -3.51 0.35 8.22
C PRO A 122 -2.08 0.32 8.76
N GLU A 123 -1.54 1.50 9.01
CA GLU A 123 -0.20 1.69 9.53
C GLU A 123 -0.27 2.23 10.98
N PHE A 124 0.75 1.91 11.76
CA PHE A 124 0.88 2.31 13.17
C PHE A 124 2.24 2.99 13.41
N LEU A 125 2.75 3.69 12.40
CA LEU A 125 4.07 4.32 12.43
C LEU A 125 3.97 5.69 13.10
N THR A 126 5.00 6.06 13.84
CA THR A 126 5.16 7.44 14.30
C THR A 126 6.06 8.19 13.31
N GLU A 127 5.72 9.43 12.98
CA GLU A 127 6.45 10.20 11.97
C GLU A 127 7.96 10.28 12.27
N ARG A 128 8.30 10.43 13.55
CA ARG A 128 9.70 10.58 14.01
C ARG A 128 10.54 9.31 13.81
N SER A 129 9.95 8.11 13.92
CA SER A 129 10.65 6.82 13.85
C SER A 129 10.10 5.87 12.80
N ALA A 130 9.34 6.38 11.82
CA ALA A 130 8.56 5.59 10.88
C ALA A 130 9.34 4.44 10.18
N LYS A 131 10.59 4.66 9.80
CA LYS A 131 11.45 3.63 9.20
C LYS A 131 11.75 2.49 10.16
N LEU A 132 12.11 2.83 11.42
CA LEU A 132 12.37 1.84 12.47
C LEU A 132 11.09 1.14 12.90
N ASP A 133 9.99 1.89 13.02
CA ASP A 133 8.70 1.33 13.38
C ASP A 133 8.23 0.32 12.32
N PHE A 134 8.46 0.59 11.03
CA PHE A 134 8.09 -0.35 9.95
C PHE A 134 8.88 -1.67 10.03
N ILE A 135 10.19 -1.62 10.24
CA ILE A 135 11.01 -2.85 10.31
C ILE A 135 10.86 -3.60 11.62
N ASN A 136 10.40 -2.93 12.70
CA ASN A 136 10.18 -3.53 14.02
C ASN A 136 8.69 -3.75 14.33
N GLN A 137 7.82 -3.78 13.32
CA GLN A 137 6.40 -4.01 13.56
C GLN A 137 6.15 -5.36 14.23
N SER A 138 5.34 -5.35 15.28
CA SER A 138 4.98 -6.56 16.02
C SER A 138 3.86 -7.35 15.36
N ARG A 139 3.11 -6.77 14.45
CA ARG A 139 1.99 -7.36 13.72
C ARG A 139 1.61 -6.55 12.49
N PHE A 140 0.93 -7.19 11.56
CA PHE A 140 0.22 -6.54 10.44
C PHE A 140 -1.27 -6.82 10.52
N VAL A 141 -2.08 -5.83 10.13
CA VAL A 141 -3.54 -5.98 10.02
C VAL A 141 -3.90 -5.83 8.54
N LEU A 142 -4.70 -6.76 8.02
CA LEU A 142 -5.09 -6.82 6.62
C LEU A 142 -6.61 -6.96 6.51
N GLY A 143 -7.25 -5.96 5.93
CA GLY A 143 -8.69 -6.00 5.61
C GLY A 143 -8.92 -6.26 4.14
N GLY A 144 -9.76 -7.24 3.81
CA GLY A 144 -10.08 -7.52 2.41
C GLY A 144 -10.58 -8.92 2.13
N SER A 145 -10.54 -9.33 0.85
CA SER A 145 -10.84 -10.69 0.47
C SER A 145 -9.81 -11.67 1.02
N TRP A 146 -10.21 -12.92 1.29
CA TRP A 146 -9.29 -13.95 1.78
C TRP A 146 -8.10 -14.16 0.84
N GLY A 147 -8.35 -14.20 -0.48
CA GLY A 147 -7.29 -14.42 -1.48
C GLY A 147 -6.27 -13.28 -1.48
N SER A 148 -6.72 -12.02 -1.52
CA SER A 148 -5.84 -10.85 -1.54
C SER A 148 -5.05 -10.71 -0.24
N THR A 149 -5.70 -10.88 0.92
CA THR A 149 -5.02 -10.80 2.23
C THR A 149 -4.01 -11.93 2.43
N THR A 150 -4.26 -13.13 1.88
CA THR A 150 -3.30 -14.25 1.94
C THR A 150 -2.05 -13.97 1.09
N LYS A 151 -2.18 -13.36 -0.10
CA LYS A 151 -1.02 -12.93 -0.90
C LYS A 151 -0.14 -11.96 -0.11
N VAL A 152 -0.74 -10.96 0.53
CA VAL A 152 -0.02 -9.96 1.33
C VAL A 152 0.59 -10.57 2.60
N GLU A 153 -0.11 -11.51 3.26
CA GLU A 153 0.44 -12.26 4.39
C GLU A 153 1.74 -12.98 3.99
N HIS A 154 1.76 -13.66 2.84
CA HIS A 154 2.96 -14.33 2.34
C HIS A 154 4.12 -13.35 2.07
N LEU A 155 3.84 -12.16 1.52
CA LEU A 155 4.84 -11.10 1.36
C LEU A 155 5.45 -10.70 2.72
N TYR A 156 4.62 -10.44 3.72
CA TYR A 156 5.10 -10.03 5.04
C TYR A 156 5.85 -11.16 5.77
N GLN A 157 5.36 -12.39 5.67
CA GLN A 157 6.06 -13.56 6.23
C GLN A 157 7.40 -13.82 5.54
N TRP A 158 7.48 -13.61 4.23
CA TRP A 158 8.75 -13.69 3.50
C TRP A 158 9.72 -12.61 3.97
N ARG A 159 9.25 -11.38 4.17
CA ARG A 159 10.09 -10.23 4.55
C ARG A 159 10.50 -10.25 6.02
N PHE A 160 9.58 -10.53 6.93
CA PHE A 160 9.74 -10.39 8.39
C PHE A 160 9.85 -11.73 9.14
N GLY A 161 9.77 -12.84 8.42
CA GLY A 161 9.80 -14.18 8.99
C GLY A 161 8.42 -14.79 9.19
N LYS A 162 8.35 -16.12 9.13
CA LYS A 162 7.08 -16.89 9.17
C LYS A 162 6.26 -16.71 10.45
N HIS A 163 6.87 -16.22 11.52
CA HIS A 163 6.23 -16.06 12.82
C HIS A 163 5.63 -14.66 13.04
N ILE A 164 5.79 -13.74 12.07
CA ILE A 164 5.18 -12.42 12.21
C ILE A 164 3.66 -12.55 12.27
N PRO A 165 3.00 -12.02 13.31
CA PRO A 165 1.54 -12.07 13.40
C PRO A 165 0.89 -11.24 12.28
N VAL A 166 -0.02 -11.87 11.53
CA VAL A 166 -0.84 -11.20 10.52
C VAL A 166 -2.31 -11.45 10.85
N VAL A 167 -3.02 -10.38 11.17
CA VAL A 167 -4.46 -10.43 11.46
C VAL A 167 -5.22 -10.13 10.17
N LYS A 168 -5.95 -11.13 9.66
CA LYS A 168 -6.81 -10.98 8.47
C LYS A 168 -8.26 -10.78 8.89
N THR A 169 -8.91 -9.76 8.34
CA THR A 169 -10.29 -9.40 8.64
C THR A 169 -10.96 -8.72 7.43
N ASN A 170 -12.15 -8.17 7.61
CA ASN A 170 -12.82 -7.36 6.59
C ASN A 170 -12.28 -5.92 6.58
N PHE A 171 -12.71 -5.12 5.58
CA PHE A 171 -12.26 -3.73 5.42
C PHE A 171 -12.61 -2.82 6.60
N GLU A 172 -13.75 -3.06 7.26
CA GLU A 172 -14.26 -2.19 8.31
C GLU A 172 -13.63 -2.47 9.67
N THR A 173 -13.12 -3.69 9.87
CA THR A 173 -12.52 -4.12 11.15
C THR A 173 -11.01 -3.90 11.19
N ALA A 174 -10.39 -3.78 10.02
CA ALA A 174 -8.96 -3.60 9.87
C ALA A 174 -8.45 -2.22 10.32
#